data_e9283eb36bd228baf18a8cec9a633013
#
_entry.id   e9283eb36bd228baf18a8cec9a633013
#
_cell.length_a   1.000
_cell.length_b   1.000
_cell.length_c   1.000
_cell.angle_alpha   90.00
_cell.angle_beta   90.00
_cell.angle_gamma   90.00
#
_symmetry.space_group_name_H-M   'P 1'
#
loop_
_entity.id
_entity.type
_entity.pdbx_description
1 polymer ?
#
loop_
_entity_poly.entity_id
_entity_poly.type
_entity_poly.pdbx_seq_one_letter_code
_entity_poly.pdbx_strand_id
1 'polypeptide(L)'
;MNNLKVIEEKNGVLDEITGEEGIIRTEREIINAYISDEYGNKVNTASCYVAIELAISPSVGSPFIFHATTQLNNWCNPYRLYICGMDVNPDIDVEGDGKLCPQLDKWIMNSYKAVDGIKYAYGEYRPSSDDKKHPLVIWLHGLGEGGTDPSIDLLANKVTVLADVPFQKCMNQAYVLVPQCPTMWMDDGKGEYKSDTKDSIYTKSLFELIDCYVKENRDIDTNRIYIGGCSNGGYMTMEMLLHYPHYFAAAFPICEAYHDEYITDDQIDMIKHIPIWFTYAKTDHVIDYTLCTEPTVKRLLAAGASNVHVSVFDDVRDTTGLYKNEDGLPYIYNGHCSWIYWDNNECYDGNLNAWEWLGQQGN
;
A
#
# COMPACT_ATOMS: atom_id res chain seq x y z
N MET A 1 -25.93 26.12 -9.15
CA MET A 1 -25.41 24.77 -9.28
C MET A 1 -26.44 23.73 -9.73
N ASN A 2 -27.70 24.06 -9.85
CA ASN A 2 -28.77 23.06 -10.07
C ASN A 2 -28.76 22.32 -11.43
N ASN A 3 -27.84 22.63 -12.34
CA ASN A 3 -27.79 22.00 -13.66
C ASN A 3 -26.35 21.56 -14.07
N LEU A 4 -25.38 21.63 -13.17
CA LEU A 4 -24.03 21.19 -13.49
C LEU A 4 -23.95 19.67 -13.30
N LYS A 5 -23.48 18.96 -14.33
CA LYS A 5 -23.20 17.53 -14.30
C LYS A 5 -21.77 17.28 -14.70
N VAL A 6 -21.12 16.32 -14.06
CA VAL A 6 -19.79 15.84 -14.41
C VAL A 6 -19.89 14.34 -14.72
N ILE A 7 -19.44 13.97 -15.89
CA ILE A 7 -19.33 12.58 -16.31
C ILE A 7 -17.84 12.25 -16.42
N GLU A 8 -17.38 11.32 -15.62
CA GLU A 8 -16.01 10.77 -15.68
C GLU A 8 -15.97 9.65 -16.71
N GLU A 9 -14.97 9.70 -17.59
CA GLU A 9 -14.69 8.62 -18.54
C GLU A 9 -13.35 7.97 -18.21
N LYS A 10 -13.35 6.66 -18.08
CA LYS A 10 -12.16 5.83 -17.85
C LYS A 10 -12.02 4.79 -18.93
N ASN A 11 -10.82 4.67 -19.49
CA ASN A 11 -10.44 3.63 -20.44
C ASN A 11 -9.71 2.48 -19.73
N GLY A 12 -9.85 1.26 -20.26
CA GLY A 12 -9.13 0.09 -19.77
C GLY A 12 -9.72 -0.50 -18.48
N VAL A 13 -10.96 -0.16 -18.14
CA VAL A 13 -11.65 -0.75 -17.00
C VAL A 13 -12.17 -2.12 -17.37
N LEU A 14 -11.86 -3.13 -16.54
CA LEU A 14 -12.36 -4.47 -16.71
C LEU A 14 -13.88 -4.50 -16.52
N ASP A 15 -14.61 -4.98 -17.53
CA ASP A 15 -16.01 -5.35 -17.38
C ASP A 15 -16.08 -6.74 -16.73
N GLU A 16 -16.60 -6.79 -15.50
CA GLU A 16 -16.69 -8.02 -14.71
C GLU A 16 -17.60 -9.10 -15.35
N ILE A 17 -18.49 -8.70 -16.27
CA ILE A 17 -19.43 -9.62 -16.95
C ILE A 17 -18.79 -10.21 -18.20
N THR A 18 -18.15 -9.38 -19.02
CA THR A 18 -17.57 -9.80 -20.30
C THR A 18 -16.12 -10.23 -20.20
N GLY A 19 -15.39 -9.78 -19.16
CA GLY A 19 -13.96 -10.00 -19.02
C GLY A 19 -13.10 -9.17 -20.01
N GLU A 20 -13.71 -8.20 -20.70
CA GLU A 20 -13.03 -7.32 -21.64
C GLU A 20 -12.76 -5.95 -21.02
N GLU A 21 -11.64 -5.34 -21.37
CA GLU A 21 -11.33 -3.96 -20.98
C GLU A 21 -12.09 -3.00 -21.91
N GLY A 22 -12.79 -2.04 -21.32
CA GLY A 22 -13.64 -1.10 -22.05
C GLY A 22 -13.59 0.32 -21.51
N ILE A 23 -14.46 1.15 -22.07
CA ILE A 23 -14.67 2.54 -21.61
C ILE A 23 -15.88 2.55 -20.69
N ILE A 24 -15.69 3.02 -19.47
CA ILE A 24 -16.77 3.26 -18.51
C ILE A 24 -16.99 4.75 -18.36
N ARG A 25 -18.28 5.16 -18.38
CA ARG A 25 -18.74 6.51 -18.11
C ARG A 25 -19.59 6.52 -16.86
N THR A 26 -19.18 7.33 -15.88
CA THR A 26 -19.88 7.45 -14.60
C THR A 26 -20.26 8.90 -14.33
N GLU A 27 -21.54 9.16 -14.08
CA GLU A 27 -21.99 10.48 -13.57
C GLU A 27 -21.47 10.62 -12.14
N ARG A 28 -20.72 11.70 -11.88
CA ARG A 28 -20.10 11.97 -10.60
C ARG A 28 -20.92 12.97 -9.80
N GLU A 29 -21.16 12.67 -8.54
CA GLU A 29 -21.80 13.59 -7.61
C GLU A 29 -20.88 14.78 -7.31
N ILE A 30 -21.40 15.99 -7.47
CA ILE A 30 -20.71 17.24 -7.17
C ILE A 30 -21.02 17.65 -5.73
N ILE A 31 -20.00 17.66 -4.87
CA ILE A 31 -20.11 18.13 -3.50
C ILE A 31 -20.08 19.66 -3.47
N ASN A 32 -19.16 20.25 -4.24
CA ASN A 32 -18.95 21.70 -4.23
C ASN A 32 -18.34 22.18 -5.56
N ALA A 33 -18.48 23.47 -5.86
CA ALA A 33 -17.76 24.14 -6.94
C ALA A 33 -17.52 25.62 -6.56
N TYR A 34 -16.29 26.10 -6.78
CA TYR A 34 -15.90 27.47 -6.40
C TYR A 34 -14.74 27.98 -7.27
N ILE A 35 -14.57 29.32 -7.24
CA ILE A 35 -13.41 29.96 -7.88
C ILE A 35 -12.14 29.59 -7.09
N SER A 36 -11.12 29.14 -7.80
CA SER A 36 -9.86 28.66 -7.18
C SER A 36 -8.64 29.34 -7.79
N ASP A 37 -7.48 29.15 -7.18
CA ASP A 37 -6.18 29.34 -7.81
C ASP A 37 -5.79 28.11 -8.65
N GLU A 38 -4.60 28.11 -9.22
CA GLU A 38 -4.06 27.03 -10.03
C GLU A 38 -3.81 25.71 -9.25
N TYR A 39 -3.80 25.79 -7.92
CA TYR A 39 -3.63 24.64 -7.02
C TYR A 39 -4.95 24.12 -6.43
N GLY A 40 -6.10 24.70 -6.88
CA GLY A 40 -7.41 24.31 -6.38
C GLY A 40 -7.82 24.97 -5.04
N ASN A 41 -7.02 25.89 -4.49
CA ASN A 41 -7.38 26.58 -3.26
C ASN A 41 -8.44 27.64 -3.55
N LYS A 42 -9.47 27.70 -2.68
CA LYS A 42 -10.56 28.68 -2.81
C LYS A 42 -10.04 30.12 -2.70
N VAL A 43 -10.38 30.96 -3.67
CA VAL A 43 -10.04 32.37 -3.68
C VAL A 43 -11.32 33.26 -3.71
N ASN A 44 -11.20 34.47 -3.16
CA ASN A 44 -12.28 35.44 -3.12
C ASN A 44 -12.14 36.55 -4.20
N THR A 45 -11.14 36.39 -5.08
CA THR A 45 -10.87 37.33 -6.17
C THR A 45 -11.18 36.66 -7.51
N ALA A 46 -11.33 37.45 -8.57
CA ALA A 46 -11.48 36.88 -9.92
C ALA A 46 -10.29 35.98 -10.28
N SER A 47 -10.59 34.82 -10.81
CA SER A 47 -9.60 33.83 -11.29
C SER A 47 -10.13 33.19 -12.56
N CYS A 48 -9.22 32.61 -13.35
CA CYS A 48 -9.55 31.78 -14.51
C CYS A 48 -9.69 30.29 -14.15
N TYR A 49 -9.52 29.92 -12.86
CA TYR A 49 -9.62 28.55 -12.39
C TYR A 49 -10.91 28.33 -11.61
N VAL A 50 -11.49 27.15 -11.77
CA VAL A 50 -12.64 26.66 -11.03
C VAL A 50 -12.31 25.28 -10.48
N ALA A 51 -12.48 25.09 -9.18
CA ALA A 51 -12.44 23.79 -8.55
C ALA A 51 -13.85 23.18 -8.52
N ILE A 52 -13.95 21.91 -8.88
CA ILE A 52 -15.16 21.10 -8.74
C ILE A 52 -14.79 19.91 -7.85
N GLU A 53 -15.37 19.86 -6.66
CA GLU A 53 -15.19 18.77 -5.72
C GLU A 53 -16.19 17.66 -6.02
N LEU A 54 -15.68 16.48 -6.30
CA LEU A 54 -16.48 15.30 -6.61
C LEU A 54 -16.52 14.36 -5.40
N ALA A 55 -17.67 13.76 -5.15
CA ALA A 55 -17.81 12.74 -4.13
C ALA A 55 -16.91 11.52 -4.44
N ILE A 56 -16.32 10.95 -3.41
CA ILE A 56 -15.57 9.69 -3.49
C ILE A 56 -16.20 8.66 -2.56
N SER A 57 -16.11 7.39 -2.94
CA SER A 57 -16.55 6.26 -2.14
C SER A 57 -15.59 5.08 -2.36
N PRO A 58 -15.70 4.00 -1.61
CA PRO A 58 -14.88 2.81 -1.83
C PRO A 58 -15.00 2.20 -3.25
N SER A 59 -16.10 2.48 -3.96
CA SER A 59 -16.36 1.98 -5.31
C SER A 59 -16.30 3.05 -6.40
N VAL A 60 -16.19 4.34 -6.04
CA VAL A 60 -16.25 5.44 -7.01
C VAL A 60 -15.20 6.49 -6.71
N GLY A 61 -14.48 6.92 -7.74
CA GLY A 61 -13.57 8.06 -7.66
C GLY A 61 -12.10 7.72 -7.60
N SER A 62 -11.71 6.44 -7.60
CA SER A 62 -10.32 6.08 -7.77
C SER A 62 -9.78 6.59 -9.10
N PRO A 63 -8.65 7.30 -9.14
CA PRO A 63 -7.99 7.67 -10.38
C PRO A 63 -7.15 6.54 -10.98
N PHE A 64 -7.09 5.38 -10.31
CA PHE A 64 -6.41 4.18 -10.79
C PHE A 64 -7.37 3.26 -11.53
N ILE A 65 -6.79 2.49 -12.44
CA ILE A 65 -7.45 1.41 -13.18
C ILE A 65 -6.63 0.14 -12.95
N PHE A 66 -7.31 -0.94 -12.57
CA PHE A 66 -6.72 -2.26 -12.53
C PHE A 66 -6.82 -2.92 -13.90
N HIS A 67 -5.67 -3.26 -14.50
CA HIS A 67 -5.61 -3.96 -15.78
C HIS A 67 -5.56 -5.47 -15.56
N ALA A 68 -6.59 -6.17 -15.97
CA ALA A 68 -6.68 -7.62 -15.76
C ALA A 68 -5.56 -8.41 -16.44
N THR A 69 -5.07 -7.95 -17.60
CA THR A 69 -4.01 -8.62 -18.35
C THR A 69 -2.66 -8.58 -17.62
N THR A 70 -2.32 -7.44 -17.02
CA THR A 70 -1.06 -7.24 -16.27
C THR A 70 -1.24 -7.48 -14.79
N GLN A 71 -2.46 -7.47 -14.28
CA GLN A 71 -2.85 -7.49 -12.88
C GLN A 71 -2.25 -6.32 -12.06
N LEU A 72 -1.98 -5.21 -12.72
CA LEU A 72 -1.39 -4.03 -12.13
C LEU A 72 -2.35 -2.84 -12.17
N ASN A 73 -2.29 -2.00 -11.16
CA ASN A 73 -2.93 -0.70 -11.14
C ASN A 73 -2.13 0.30 -11.98
N ASN A 74 -2.82 1.12 -12.72
CA ASN A 74 -2.24 2.22 -13.47
C ASN A 74 -3.06 3.49 -13.25
N TRP A 75 -2.44 4.65 -13.41
CA TRP A 75 -3.19 5.88 -13.53
C TRP A 75 -4.11 5.82 -14.74
N CYS A 76 -5.35 6.29 -14.58
CA CYS A 76 -6.24 6.50 -15.72
C CYS A 76 -5.62 7.54 -16.67
N ASN A 77 -5.26 7.12 -17.86
CA ASN A 77 -4.67 7.98 -18.88
C ASN A 77 -5.18 7.62 -20.27
N PRO A 78 -5.90 8.51 -20.98
CA PRO A 78 -6.29 9.84 -20.52
C PRO A 78 -7.38 9.80 -19.43
N TYR A 79 -7.32 10.76 -18.51
CA TYR A 79 -8.40 11.03 -17.56
C TYR A 79 -9.31 12.09 -18.17
N ARG A 80 -10.57 11.74 -18.46
CA ARG A 80 -11.52 12.63 -19.12
C ARG A 80 -12.71 12.95 -18.27
N LEU A 81 -13.12 14.21 -18.31
CA LEU A 81 -14.34 14.71 -17.68
C LEU A 81 -15.18 15.47 -18.72
N TYR A 82 -16.45 15.10 -18.81
CA TYR A 82 -17.45 15.85 -19.55
C TYR A 82 -18.25 16.68 -18.55
N ILE A 83 -18.21 17.99 -18.70
CA ILE A 83 -18.94 18.94 -17.85
C ILE A 83 -20.05 19.55 -18.68
N CYS A 84 -21.28 19.28 -18.31
CA CYS A 84 -22.48 19.73 -19.03
C CYS A 84 -23.47 20.44 -18.12
N GLY A 85 -24.47 21.13 -18.72
CA GLY A 85 -25.51 21.84 -17.99
C GLY A 85 -25.15 23.27 -17.56
N MET A 86 -24.07 23.83 -18.09
CA MET A 86 -23.74 25.24 -17.92
C MET A 86 -24.37 26.08 -19.02
N ASP A 87 -25.04 27.21 -18.64
CA ASP A 87 -25.71 28.15 -19.59
C ASP A 87 -24.72 28.86 -20.55
N VAL A 88 -23.42 28.56 -20.52
CA VAL A 88 -22.38 29.39 -21.14
C VAL A 88 -21.71 28.71 -22.36
N ASN A 89 -21.87 27.45 -22.60
CA ASN A 89 -21.54 26.74 -23.84
C ASN A 89 -21.88 25.26 -23.76
N PRO A 90 -22.20 24.57 -24.86
CA PRO A 90 -22.44 23.14 -24.79
C PRO A 90 -21.16 22.41 -24.36
N ASP A 91 -21.32 21.51 -23.46
CA ASP A 91 -20.42 20.43 -23.07
C ASP A 91 -18.92 20.71 -23.16
N ILE A 92 -18.30 20.97 -22.02
CA ILE A 92 -16.84 21.06 -21.93
C ILE A 92 -16.28 19.64 -21.81
N ASP A 93 -15.54 19.22 -22.83
CA ASP A 93 -14.72 18.00 -22.80
C ASP A 93 -13.32 18.40 -22.32
N VAL A 94 -12.92 17.89 -21.15
CA VAL A 94 -11.62 18.17 -20.55
C VAL A 94 -10.83 16.88 -20.42
N GLU A 95 -9.73 16.81 -21.12
CA GLU A 95 -8.70 15.80 -20.86
C GLU A 95 -7.72 16.36 -19.82
N GLY A 96 -7.44 15.58 -18.77
CA GLY A 96 -6.52 15.99 -17.71
C GLY A 96 -5.09 16.11 -18.27
N ASP A 97 -4.46 17.27 -18.05
CA ASP A 97 -3.11 17.59 -18.47
C ASP A 97 -2.08 17.54 -17.32
N GLY A 98 -2.54 17.26 -16.11
CA GLY A 98 -1.70 17.15 -14.92
C GLY A 98 -2.46 16.60 -13.73
N LYS A 99 -1.70 16.26 -12.70
CA LYS A 99 -2.21 15.78 -11.42
C LYS A 99 -1.44 16.42 -10.27
N LEU A 100 -2.15 16.80 -9.22
CA LEU A 100 -1.60 17.26 -7.96
C LEU A 100 -1.99 16.27 -6.87
N CYS A 101 -0.99 15.71 -6.18
CA CYS A 101 -1.17 14.73 -5.11
C CYS A 101 -0.42 15.21 -3.87
N PRO A 102 -1.00 16.09 -3.04
CA PRO A 102 -0.31 16.66 -1.88
C PRO A 102 0.21 15.60 -0.88
N GLN A 103 -0.38 14.41 -0.87
CA GLN A 103 0.10 13.29 -0.07
C GLN A 103 1.52 12.86 -0.45
N LEU A 104 1.96 13.16 -1.68
CA LEU A 104 3.28 12.81 -2.19
C LEU A 104 4.35 13.89 -1.92
N ASP A 105 3.97 15.08 -1.45
CA ASP A 105 4.91 16.21 -1.28
C ASP A 105 6.05 15.93 -0.32
N LYS A 106 5.87 14.97 0.60
CA LYS A 106 6.91 14.54 1.56
C LYS A 106 7.80 13.42 1.03
N TRP A 107 7.48 12.86 -0.14
CA TRP A 107 8.12 11.68 -0.68
C TRP A 107 9.09 12.03 -1.80
N ILE A 108 10.22 11.35 -1.82
CA ILE A 108 11.21 11.43 -2.90
C ILE A 108 11.07 10.14 -3.71
N MET A 109 10.95 10.28 -5.02
CA MET A 109 10.87 9.13 -5.93
C MET A 109 12.22 8.92 -6.60
N ASN A 110 12.71 7.69 -6.51
CA ASN A 110 14.02 7.30 -7.01
C ASN A 110 13.97 5.96 -7.75
N SER A 111 15.11 5.53 -8.25
CA SER A 111 15.28 4.21 -8.84
C SER A 111 16.61 3.59 -8.47
N TYR A 112 16.64 2.26 -8.45
CA TYR A 112 17.82 1.46 -8.19
C TYR A 112 17.95 0.37 -9.26
N LYS A 113 19.16 0.11 -9.72
CA LYS A 113 19.46 -1.01 -10.61
C LYS A 113 20.37 -2.00 -9.89
N ALA A 114 19.85 -3.20 -9.62
CA ALA A 114 20.59 -4.28 -9.00
C ALA A 114 21.64 -4.89 -9.95
N VAL A 115 22.59 -5.64 -9.38
CA VAL A 115 23.69 -6.29 -10.12
C VAL A 115 23.17 -7.29 -11.16
N ASP A 116 22.07 -7.98 -10.86
CA ASP A 116 21.40 -8.90 -11.79
C ASP A 116 20.67 -8.20 -12.95
N GLY A 117 20.59 -6.86 -12.91
CA GLY A 117 19.98 -6.03 -13.91
C GLY A 117 18.53 -5.65 -13.64
N ILE A 118 17.91 -6.18 -12.59
CA ILE A 118 16.56 -5.79 -12.14
C ILE A 118 16.58 -4.31 -11.75
N LYS A 119 15.56 -3.58 -12.19
CA LYS A 119 15.38 -2.16 -11.89
C LYS A 119 14.18 -2.00 -10.98
N TYR A 120 14.40 -1.38 -9.84
CA TYR A 120 13.36 -0.96 -8.91
C TYR A 120 13.11 0.54 -9.07
N ALA A 121 11.85 0.93 -9.13
CA ALA A 121 11.44 2.26 -8.72
C ALA A 121 11.14 2.21 -7.21
N TYR A 122 11.29 3.33 -6.50
CA TYR A 122 10.93 3.36 -5.08
C TYR A 122 10.57 4.76 -4.62
N GLY A 123 9.67 4.82 -3.63
CA GLY A 123 9.42 6.00 -2.84
C GLY A 123 10.25 5.98 -1.56
N GLU A 124 10.72 7.14 -1.12
CA GLU A 124 11.38 7.26 0.18
C GLU A 124 10.90 8.50 0.94
N TYR A 125 10.77 8.34 2.25
CA TYR A 125 10.62 9.44 3.18
C TYR A 125 11.86 9.50 4.08
N ARG A 126 12.37 10.72 4.29
CA ARG A 126 13.53 10.96 5.13
C ARG A 126 13.13 11.82 6.35
N PRO A 127 13.49 11.42 7.56
CA PRO A 127 13.28 12.26 8.73
C PRO A 127 14.06 13.55 8.64
N SER A 128 13.71 14.52 9.48
CA SER A 128 14.50 15.76 9.59
C SER A 128 15.92 15.44 10.01
N SER A 129 16.90 16.09 9.36
CA SER A 129 18.31 15.90 9.68
C SER A 129 18.59 16.37 11.13
N ASP A 130 19.11 15.46 11.92
CA ASP A 130 19.66 15.73 13.26
C ASP A 130 20.91 14.88 13.49
N ASP A 131 21.52 14.93 14.67
CA ASP A 131 22.73 14.17 14.99
C ASP A 131 22.42 12.75 15.53
N LYS A 132 21.21 12.22 15.29
CA LYS A 132 20.78 10.93 15.83
C LYS A 132 20.75 9.84 14.75
N LYS A 133 20.61 8.63 15.25
CA LYS A 133 20.31 7.46 14.42
C LYS A 133 18.81 7.22 14.38
N HIS A 134 18.29 6.91 13.19
CA HIS A 134 16.87 6.73 12.90
C HIS A 134 16.56 5.31 12.46
N PRO A 135 15.41 4.73 12.85
CA PRO A 135 14.96 3.46 12.30
C PRO A 135 14.74 3.56 10.78
N LEU A 136 14.76 2.40 10.13
CA LEU A 136 14.28 2.24 8.75
C LEU A 136 13.04 1.35 8.76
N VAL A 137 11.95 1.81 8.15
CA VAL A 137 10.75 1.03 7.88
C VAL A 137 10.69 0.74 6.39
N ILE A 138 10.57 -0.53 6.01
CA ILE A 138 10.44 -0.98 4.63
C ILE A 138 9.01 -1.48 4.45
N TRP A 139 8.31 -0.90 3.49
CA TRP A 139 6.97 -1.33 3.09
C TRP A 139 7.01 -2.04 1.74
N LEU A 140 6.40 -3.21 1.67
CA LEU A 140 6.28 -4.04 0.47
C LEU A 140 4.81 -4.11 0.04
N HIS A 141 4.56 -3.70 -1.20
CA HIS A 141 3.21 -3.54 -1.76
C HIS A 141 2.52 -4.86 -2.09
N GLY A 142 1.20 -4.82 -2.28
CA GLY A 142 0.39 -5.91 -2.81
C GLY A 142 0.61 -6.15 -4.31
N LEU A 143 -0.14 -7.10 -4.88
CA LEU A 143 0.01 -7.48 -6.30
C LEU A 143 -0.23 -6.30 -7.23
N GLY A 144 -1.31 -5.55 -7.00
CA GLY A 144 -1.77 -4.49 -7.90
C GLY A 144 -0.82 -3.30 -8.03
N GLU A 145 0.07 -3.09 -7.09
CA GLU A 145 0.95 -1.91 -7.01
C GLU A 145 2.32 -2.12 -7.65
N GLY A 146 2.57 -3.29 -8.26
CA GLY A 146 3.77 -3.52 -9.06
C GLY A 146 3.89 -2.55 -10.22
N GLY A 147 5.10 -2.46 -10.81
CA GLY A 147 5.37 -1.60 -11.95
C GLY A 147 6.59 -0.71 -11.81
N THR A 148 6.52 0.49 -12.40
CA THR A 148 7.64 1.43 -12.46
C THR A 148 7.25 2.87 -12.11
N ASP A 149 6.10 3.06 -11.48
CA ASP A 149 5.61 4.35 -11.00
C ASP A 149 5.34 4.29 -9.49
N PRO A 150 6.29 4.73 -8.64
CA PRO A 150 6.17 4.64 -7.20
C PRO A 150 4.99 5.43 -6.62
N SER A 151 4.42 6.37 -7.39
CA SER A 151 3.24 7.10 -6.95
C SER A 151 2.02 6.18 -6.75
N ILE A 152 1.95 5.09 -7.50
CA ILE A 152 0.89 4.10 -7.38
C ILE A 152 1.07 3.30 -6.08
N ASP A 153 2.28 2.81 -5.81
CA ASP A 153 2.59 2.09 -4.59
C ASP A 153 2.31 2.95 -3.33
N LEU A 154 2.71 4.22 -3.36
CA LEU A 154 2.49 5.15 -2.25
C LEU A 154 1.02 5.48 -2.00
N LEU A 155 0.19 5.59 -3.05
CA LEU A 155 -1.19 6.09 -2.93
C LEU A 155 -2.23 4.98 -2.82
N ALA A 156 -2.00 3.82 -3.45
CA ALA A 156 -3.04 2.79 -3.59
C ALA A 156 -3.48 2.17 -2.26
N ASN A 157 -2.57 1.89 -1.34
CA ASN A 157 -2.85 1.29 -0.05
C ASN A 157 -2.62 2.26 1.13
N LYS A 158 -2.76 3.57 0.88
CA LYS A 158 -2.58 4.62 1.90
C LYS A 158 -1.19 4.63 2.56
N VAL A 159 -0.17 4.12 1.88
CA VAL A 159 1.20 3.99 2.41
C VAL A 159 1.79 5.33 2.84
N THR A 160 1.30 6.43 2.26
CA THR A 160 1.70 7.80 2.63
C THR A 160 1.51 8.11 4.12
N VAL A 161 0.67 7.37 4.85
CA VAL A 161 0.48 7.52 6.30
C VAL A 161 1.77 7.26 7.09
N LEU A 162 2.69 6.46 6.55
CA LEU A 162 3.98 6.17 7.18
C LEU A 162 4.89 7.41 7.28
N ALA A 163 4.62 8.46 6.48
CA ALA A 163 5.27 9.77 6.59
C ALA A 163 4.50 10.77 7.47
N ASP A 164 3.37 10.37 8.05
CA ASP A 164 2.54 11.25 8.87
C ASP A 164 2.97 11.27 10.33
N VAL A 165 2.63 12.39 10.99
CA VAL A 165 3.05 12.65 12.37
C VAL A 165 2.73 11.52 13.35
N PRO A 166 1.54 10.87 13.33
CA PRO A 166 1.24 9.80 14.28
C PRO A 166 2.22 8.61 14.15
N PHE A 167 2.43 8.12 12.94
CA PHE A 167 3.37 7.01 12.70
C PHE A 167 4.81 7.40 13.03
N GLN A 168 5.26 8.54 12.53
CA GLN A 168 6.62 9.04 12.74
C GLN A 168 6.93 9.28 14.23
N LYS A 169 5.92 9.64 15.03
CA LYS A 169 6.06 9.75 16.47
C LYS A 169 6.27 8.39 17.15
N CYS A 170 5.55 7.35 16.75
CA CYS A 170 5.74 5.98 17.25
C CYS A 170 7.14 5.44 16.89
N MET A 171 7.62 5.75 15.69
CA MET A 171 8.94 5.33 15.21
C MET A 171 10.10 6.21 15.73
N ASN A 172 9.82 7.30 16.42
CA ASN A 172 10.84 8.32 16.79
C ASN A 172 11.61 8.86 15.58
N GLN A 173 10.89 9.22 14.52
CA GLN A 173 11.39 9.69 13.23
C GLN A 173 12.18 8.62 12.46
N ALA A 174 11.47 7.84 11.66
CA ALA A 174 12.05 6.80 10.83
C ALA A 174 12.23 7.23 9.38
N TYR A 175 13.25 6.70 8.73
CA TYR A 175 13.26 6.54 7.28
C TYR A 175 12.13 5.59 6.86
N VAL A 176 11.52 5.85 5.71
CA VAL A 176 10.60 4.89 5.09
C VAL A 176 11.08 4.62 3.67
N LEU A 177 11.25 3.36 3.33
CA LEU A 177 11.61 2.89 2.00
C LEU A 177 10.47 2.04 1.43
N VAL A 178 9.97 2.40 0.26
CA VAL A 178 8.84 1.76 -0.40
C VAL A 178 9.29 1.31 -1.79
N PRO A 179 9.94 0.12 -1.91
CA PRO A 179 10.39 -0.40 -3.19
C PRO A 179 9.21 -0.94 -3.99
N GLN A 180 9.15 -0.58 -5.28
CA GLN A 180 8.17 -1.11 -6.21
C GLN A 180 8.76 -2.23 -7.03
N CYS A 181 8.19 -3.43 -6.90
CA CYS A 181 8.53 -4.58 -7.72
C CYS A 181 8.10 -4.35 -9.17
N PRO A 182 8.95 -4.61 -10.16
CA PRO A 182 8.59 -4.38 -11.57
C PRO A 182 7.37 -5.19 -12.05
N THR A 183 7.11 -6.35 -11.43
CA THR A 183 5.97 -7.22 -11.71
C THR A 183 5.21 -7.53 -10.42
N MET A 184 5.51 -8.62 -9.77
CA MET A 184 4.95 -9.05 -8.49
C MET A 184 6.02 -9.77 -7.66
N TRP A 185 5.97 -9.65 -6.34
CA TRP A 185 6.96 -10.30 -5.46
C TRP A 185 6.97 -11.83 -5.58
N MET A 186 5.82 -12.44 -5.89
CA MET A 186 5.67 -13.89 -6.07
C MET A 186 6.04 -14.37 -7.48
N ASP A 187 6.84 -13.62 -8.24
CA ASP A 187 7.35 -14.04 -9.54
C ASP A 187 8.49 -15.05 -9.38
N ASP A 188 8.29 -16.27 -9.86
CA ASP A 188 9.29 -17.35 -9.85
C ASP A 188 10.15 -17.40 -11.13
N GLY A 189 10.00 -16.42 -12.02
CA GLY A 189 10.74 -16.30 -13.27
C GLY A 189 10.21 -17.19 -14.40
N LYS A 190 9.09 -17.91 -14.20
CA LYS A 190 8.53 -18.79 -15.23
C LYS A 190 7.45 -18.13 -16.08
N GLY A 191 7.13 -16.85 -15.79
CA GLY A 191 6.20 -16.05 -16.59
C GLY A 191 4.72 -16.37 -16.35
N GLU A 192 4.41 -17.15 -15.34
CA GLU A 192 3.05 -17.47 -14.93
C GLU A 192 2.79 -16.93 -13.52
N TYR A 193 1.64 -16.28 -13.33
CA TYR A 193 1.20 -15.93 -11.99
C TYR A 193 0.90 -17.20 -11.19
N LYS A 194 1.52 -17.31 -10.02
CA LYS A 194 1.24 -18.35 -9.04
C LYS A 194 1.00 -17.72 -7.68
N SER A 195 -0.07 -18.14 -7.04
CA SER A 195 -0.42 -17.69 -5.69
C SER A 195 0.26 -18.51 -4.58
N ASP A 196 1.07 -19.49 -4.95
CA ASP A 196 1.65 -20.49 -4.04
C ASP A 196 3.14 -20.76 -4.31
N THR A 197 3.89 -19.76 -4.80
CA THR A 197 5.33 -19.93 -5.00
C THR A 197 6.10 -19.78 -3.69
N LYS A 198 7.18 -20.56 -3.55
CA LYS A 198 8.13 -20.46 -2.44
C LYS A 198 9.43 -19.72 -2.79
N ASP A 199 9.61 -19.42 -4.06
CA ASP A 199 10.83 -18.80 -4.57
C ASP A 199 10.47 -17.52 -5.34
N SER A 200 11.17 -16.43 -5.05
CA SER A 200 11.04 -15.18 -5.77
C SER A 200 12.35 -14.81 -6.47
N ILE A 201 12.25 -14.39 -7.74
CA ILE A 201 13.43 -13.86 -8.45
C ILE A 201 13.93 -12.56 -7.83
N TYR A 202 13.11 -11.89 -7.01
CA TYR A 202 13.41 -10.58 -6.42
C TYR A 202 14.12 -10.64 -5.08
N THR A 203 14.19 -11.79 -4.40
CA THR A 203 14.73 -11.94 -3.04
C THR A 203 16.12 -11.33 -2.88
N LYS A 204 17.03 -11.62 -3.80
CA LYS A 204 18.43 -11.15 -3.71
C LYS A 204 18.56 -9.67 -4.09
N SER A 205 17.91 -9.26 -5.16
CA SER A 205 18.03 -7.89 -5.65
C SER A 205 17.29 -6.89 -4.76
N LEU A 206 16.19 -7.28 -4.11
CA LEU A 206 15.54 -6.48 -3.09
C LEU A 206 16.44 -6.29 -1.86
N PHE A 207 17.08 -7.37 -1.40
CA PHE A 207 18.05 -7.25 -0.30
C PHE A 207 19.22 -6.34 -0.66
N GLU A 208 19.72 -6.44 -1.89
CA GLU A 208 20.80 -5.57 -2.39
C GLU A 208 20.37 -4.09 -2.36
N LEU A 209 19.15 -3.77 -2.82
CA LEU A 209 18.61 -2.41 -2.74
C LEU A 209 18.54 -1.93 -1.29
N ILE A 210 17.99 -2.74 -0.37
CA ILE A 210 17.87 -2.37 1.05
C ILE A 210 19.25 -2.13 1.67
N ASP A 211 20.20 -3.04 1.46
CA ASP A 211 21.55 -2.94 2.02
C ASP A 211 22.34 -1.76 1.46
N CYS A 212 22.19 -1.46 0.16
CA CYS A 212 22.74 -0.25 -0.45
C CYS A 212 22.12 1.01 0.15
N TYR A 213 20.79 1.06 0.29
CA TYR A 213 20.09 2.20 0.88
C TYR A 213 20.56 2.49 2.31
N VAL A 214 20.72 1.44 3.13
CA VAL A 214 21.24 1.56 4.51
C VAL A 214 22.68 2.09 4.52
N LYS A 215 23.53 1.62 3.60
CA LYS A 215 24.94 2.08 3.52
C LYS A 215 25.07 3.54 3.07
N GLU A 216 24.18 3.99 2.20
CA GLU A 216 24.17 5.37 1.68
C GLU A 216 23.63 6.37 2.72
N ASN A 217 22.70 5.94 3.57
CA ASN A 217 22.09 6.77 4.61
C ASN A 217 22.69 6.42 6.00
N ARG A 218 23.84 7.00 6.29
CA ARG A 218 24.67 6.64 7.45
C ARG A 218 24.05 6.90 8.82
N ASP A 219 22.99 7.68 8.90
CA ASP A 219 22.20 7.97 10.09
C ASP A 219 21.06 6.96 10.32
N ILE A 220 20.90 5.97 9.43
CA ILE A 220 20.06 4.82 9.74
C ILE A 220 20.67 4.00 10.89
N ASP A 221 19.83 3.62 11.83
CA ASP A 221 20.17 2.69 12.91
C ASP A 221 20.03 1.25 12.42
N THR A 222 21.15 0.62 12.16
CA THR A 222 21.17 -0.78 11.66
C THR A 222 20.61 -1.81 12.64
N ASN A 223 20.42 -1.44 13.92
CA ASN A 223 19.73 -2.29 14.89
C ASN A 223 18.20 -2.10 14.88
N ARG A 224 17.67 -1.19 14.08
CA ARG A 224 16.23 -0.88 13.99
C ARG A 224 15.78 -0.80 12.54
N ILE A 225 15.92 -1.90 11.83
CA ILE A 225 15.43 -2.08 10.45
C ILE A 225 14.20 -2.97 10.50
N TYR A 226 13.05 -2.44 10.09
CA TYR A 226 11.78 -3.11 10.12
C TYR A 226 11.27 -3.37 8.71
N ILE A 227 10.65 -4.51 8.49
CA ILE A 227 10.09 -4.89 7.19
C ILE A 227 8.65 -5.38 7.35
N GLY A 228 7.80 -4.96 6.43
CA GLY A 228 6.42 -5.43 6.37
C GLY A 228 5.77 -5.07 5.06
N GLY A 229 4.53 -5.50 4.90
CA GLY A 229 3.76 -5.25 3.70
C GLY A 229 2.52 -6.11 3.65
N CYS A 230 1.68 -5.89 2.63
CA CYS A 230 0.39 -6.54 2.53
C CYS A 230 0.32 -7.54 1.38
N SER A 231 -0.43 -8.65 1.57
CA SER A 231 -0.72 -9.61 0.50
C SER A 231 0.56 -10.17 -0.14
N ASN A 232 0.79 -9.91 -1.40
CA ASN A 232 2.03 -10.22 -2.13
C ASN A 232 3.27 -9.64 -1.43
N GLY A 233 3.18 -8.44 -0.84
CA GLY A 233 4.23 -7.84 0.01
C GLY A 233 4.37 -8.52 1.36
N GLY A 234 3.29 -9.06 1.92
CA GLY A 234 3.32 -9.91 3.10
C GLY A 234 4.07 -11.22 2.84
N TYR A 235 3.84 -11.84 1.67
CA TYR A 235 4.64 -12.97 1.19
C TYR A 235 6.14 -12.61 1.15
N MET A 236 6.48 -11.49 0.50
CA MET A 236 7.88 -11.09 0.37
C MET A 236 8.50 -10.70 1.72
N THR A 237 7.70 -10.22 2.67
CA THR A 237 8.15 -10.03 4.05
C THR A 237 8.63 -11.34 4.64
N MET A 238 7.82 -12.41 4.56
CA MET A 238 8.22 -13.74 5.05
C MET A 238 9.43 -14.29 4.30
N GLU A 239 9.46 -14.17 2.98
CA GLU A 239 10.60 -14.57 2.13
C GLU A 239 11.91 -13.90 2.60
N MET A 240 11.86 -12.60 2.90
CA MET A 240 13.02 -11.86 3.40
C MET A 240 13.47 -12.32 4.79
N LEU A 241 12.54 -12.64 5.70
CA LEU A 241 12.89 -13.18 7.02
C LEU A 241 13.56 -14.55 6.90
N LEU A 242 13.05 -15.42 6.04
CA LEU A 242 13.56 -16.77 5.86
C LEU A 242 14.96 -16.80 5.23
N HIS A 243 15.30 -15.80 4.38
CA HIS A 243 16.61 -15.70 3.73
C HIS A 243 17.61 -14.85 4.51
N TYR A 244 17.14 -13.86 5.30
CA TYR A 244 18.00 -12.92 6.03
C TYR A 244 17.58 -12.77 7.50
N PRO A 245 17.53 -13.88 8.28
CA PRO A 245 16.92 -13.95 9.62
C PRO A 245 17.60 -13.06 10.69
N HIS A 246 18.78 -12.52 10.40
CA HIS A 246 19.54 -11.68 11.34
C HIS A 246 19.64 -10.20 10.92
N TYR A 247 18.92 -9.83 9.86
CA TYR A 247 19.02 -8.46 9.32
C TYR A 247 17.94 -7.54 9.87
N PHE A 248 16.74 -8.06 10.08
CA PHE A 248 15.58 -7.26 10.49
C PHE A 248 15.35 -7.35 11.99
N ALA A 249 15.12 -6.19 12.63
CA ALA A 249 14.81 -6.10 14.05
C ALA A 249 13.36 -6.46 14.37
N ALA A 250 12.45 -6.28 13.42
CA ALA A 250 11.05 -6.72 13.51
C ALA A 250 10.40 -6.81 12.13
N ALA A 251 9.28 -7.52 12.06
CA ALA A 251 8.48 -7.63 10.86
C ALA A 251 6.96 -7.47 11.15
N PHE A 252 6.21 -7.03 10.12
CA PHE A 252 4.76 -6.85 10.20
C PHE A 252 4.06 -7.31 8.91
N PRO A 253 4.03 -8.63 8.64
CA PRO A 253 3.32 -9.19 7.50
C PRO A 253 1.79 -9.06 7.68
N ILE A 254 1.10 -8.54 6.65
CA ILE A 254 -0.33 -8.28 6.66
C ILE A 254 -0.98 -9.11 5.56
N CYS A 255 -2.05 -9.88 5.87
CA CYS A 255 -2.71 -10.84 4.96
C CYS A 255 -1.68 -11.55 4.07
N GLU A 256 -0.62 -12.05 4.70
CA GLU A 256 0.54 -12.61 3.99
C GLU A 256 0.21 -13.92 3.29
N ALA A 257 0.86 -14.15 2.15
CA ALA A 257 0.53 -15.21 1.22
C ALA A 257 1.62 -16.31 1.15
N TYR A 258 2.50 -16.40 2.14
CA TYR A 258 3.52 -17.44 2.18
C TYR A 258 2.95 -18.72 2.80
N HIS A 259 2.82 -19.78 1.99
CA HIS A 259 2.28 -21.05 2.49
C HIS A 259 3.22 -21.70 3.51
N ASP A 260 2.70 -22.00 4.69
CA ASP A 260 3.47 -22.61 5.80
C ASP A 260 4.13 -23.95 5.42
N GLU A 261 3.52 -24.71 4.51
CA GLU A 261 4.09 -25.98 4.04
C GLU A 261 5.47 -25.83 3.35
N TYR A 262 5.81 -24.62 2.90
CA TYR A 262 7.13 -24.34 2.30
C TYR A 262 8.17 -23.89 3.33
N ILE A 263 7.76 -23.68 4.59
CA ILE A 263 8.65 -23.27 5.67
C ILE A 263 9.12 -24.52 6.42
N THR A 264 10.41 -24.79 6.40
CA THR A 264 10.99 -25.92 7.13
C THR A 264 11.06 -25.62 8.63
N ASP A 265 11.16 -26.69 9.47
CA ASP A 265 11.32 -26.52 10.92
C ASP A 265 12.62 -25.79 11.28
N ASP A 266 13.71 -26.02 10.52
CA ASP A 266 14.96 -25.28 10.68
C ASP A 266 14.78 -23.78 10.42
N GLN A 267 13.98 -23.42 9.42
CA GLN A 267 13.67 -22.01 9.13
C GLN A 267 12.81 -21.37 10.24
N ILE A 268 11.81 -22.09 10.78
CA ILE A 268 11.06 -21.65 11.96
C ILE A 268 12.02 -21.39 13.13
N ASP A 269 12.96 -22.31 13.38
CA ASP A 269 13.96 -22.14 14.44
C ASP A 269 14.89 -20.94 14.21
N MET A 270 15.20 -20.63 12.96
CA MET A 270 16.00 -19.44 12.61
C MET A 270 15.26 -18.12 12.83
N ILE A 271 13.96 -18.06 12.55
CA ILE A 271 13.20 -16.79 12.63
C ILE A 271 12.43 -16.60 13.95
N LYS A 272 12.32 -17.62 14.80
CA LYS A 272 11.53 -17.55 16.07
C LYS A 272 11.98 -16.47 17.05
N HIS A 273 13.19 -15.95 16.91
CA HIS A 273 13.72 -14.87 17.75
C HIS A 273 13.39 -13.48 17.22
N ILE A 274 12.91 -13.38 15.96
CA ILE A 274 12.52 -12.12 15.35
C ILE A 274 11.17 -11.70 15.91
N PRO A 275 11.00 -10.46 16.41
CA PRO A 275 9.71 -9.89 16.71
C PRO A 275 8.83 -9.80 15.46
N ILE A 276 7.64 -10.43 15.46
CA ILE A 276 6.73 -10.41 14.31
C ILE A 276 5.32 -10.08 14.75
N TRP A 277 4.67 -9.17 14.01
CA TRP A 277 3.25 -8.85 14.18
C TRP A 277 2.46 -9.20 12.92
N PHE A 278 1.67 -10.26 12.99
CA PHE A 278 0.79 -10.67 11.90
C PHE A 278 -0.56 -9.94 11.98
N THR A 279 -1.14 -9.64 10.81
CA THR A 279 -2.49 -9.05 10.72
C THR A 279 -3.27 -9.71 9.61
N TYR A 280 -4.51 -10.15 9.87
CA TYR A 280 -5.40 -10.71 8.87
C TYR A 280 -6.87 -10.62 9.29
N ALA A 281 -7.80 -10.83 8.34
CA ALA A 281 -9.22 -10.95 8.62
C ALA A 281 -9.74 -12.34 8.21
N LYS A 282 -10.70 -12.87 9.00
CA LYS A 282 -11.29 -14.20 8.78
C LYS A 282 -12.14 -14.27 7.49
N THR A 283 -12.59 -13.13 7.00
CA THR A 283 -13.36 -13.01 5.75
C THR A 283 -12.48 -12.77 4.52
N ASP A 284 -11.16 -12.96 4.65
CA ASP A 284 -10.27 -12.96 3.50
C ASP A 284 -10.55 -14.17 2.61
N HIS A 285 -11.00 -13.90 1.37
CA HIS A 285 -11.28 -14.94 0.36
C HIS A 285 -10.21 -14.98 -0.73
N VAL A 286 -9.19 -14.11 -0.63
CA VAL A 286 -8.07 -14.06 -1.57
C VAL A 286 -6.92 -14.91 -1.05
N ILE A 287 -6.56 -14.73 0.23
CA ILE A 287 -5.53 -15.51 0.91
C ILE A 287 -6.17 -16.35 2.01
N ASP A 288 -5.96 -17.65 1.94
CA ASP A 288 -6.37 -18.57 2.99
C ASP A 288 -5.37 -18.52 4.15
N TYR A 289 -5.68 -17.73 5.17
CA TYR A 289 -4.85 -17.57 6.37
C TYR A 289 -4.62 -18.90 7.11
N THR A 290 -5.48 -19.93 6.88
CA THR A 290 -5.32 -21.26 7.50
C THR A 290 -4.23 -22.09 6.83
N LEU A 291 -3.77 -21.69 5.64
CA LEU A 291 -2.63 -22.29 4.94
C LEU A 291 -1.34 -21.48 5.12
N CYS A 292 -1.44 -20.21 5.47
CA CYS A 292 -0.34 -19.26 5.56
C CYS A 292 -0.06 -18.85 7.02
N THR A 293 -0.71 -17.80 7.47
CA THR A 293 -0.40 -17.14 8.75
C THR A 293 -0.66 -18.02 9.98
N GLU A 294 -1.83 -18.67 10.06
CA GLU A 294 -2.23 -19.39 11.29
C GLU A 294 -1.29 -20.56 11.63
N PRO A 295 -0.95 -21.47 10.72
CA PRO A 295 -0.01 -22.54 11.00
C PRO A 295 1.40 -22.02 11.27
N THR A 296 1.87 -20.99 10.59
CA THR A 296 3.19 -20.39 10.81
C THR A 296 3.29 -19.80 12.22
N VAL A 297 2.31 -19.02 12.66
CA VAL A 297 2.24 -18.48 14.04
C VAL A 297 2.25 -19.61 15.06
N LYS A 298 1.45 -20.65 14.85
CA LYS A 298 1.38 -21.81 15.76
C LYS A 298 2.74 -22.51 15.89
N ARG A 299 3.47 -22.69 14.77
CA ARG A 299 4.80 -23.30 14.80
C ARG A 299 5.83 -22.40 15.46
N LEU A 300 5.82 -21.09 15.21
CA LEU A 300 6.70 -20.13 15.88
C LEU A 300 6.52 -20.18 17.40
N LEU A 301 5.28 -20.14 17.89
CA LEU A 301 4.97 -20.22 19.32
C LEU A 301 5.42 -21.59 19.91
N ALA A 302 5.19 -22.69 19.20
CA ALA A 302 5.62 -24.02 19.61
C ALA A 302 7.15 -24.16 19.67
N ALA A 303 7.87 -23.44 18.79
CA ALA A 303 9.35 -23.37 18.78
C ALA A 303 9.91 -22.43 19.88
N GLY A 304 9.04 -21.75 20.64
CA GLY A 304 9.42 -20.89 21.76
C GLY A 304 9.62 -19.42 21.40
N ALA A 305 9.06 -18.94 20.28
CA ALA A 305 9.02 -17.52 19.98
C ALA A 305 8.30 -16.74 21.10
N SER A 306 8.91 -15.67 21.58
CA SER A 306 8.42 -14.89 22.73
C SER A 306 7.83 -13.52 22.36
N ASN A 307 7.99 -13.09 21.12
CA ASN A 307 7.57 -11.77 20.64
C ASN A 307 6.85 -11.91 19.28
N VAL A 308 5.78 -12.73 19.29
CA VAL A 308 4.90 -12.93 18.13
C VAL A 308 3.51 -12.48 18.53
N HIS A 309 2.98 -11.52 17.81
CA HIS A 309 1.68 -10.90 18.00
C HIS A 309 0.78 -11.12 16.81
N VAL A 310 -0.54 -11.12 17.01
CA VAL A 310 -1.51 -11.30 15.94
C VAL A 310 -2.71 -10.39 16.16
N SER A 311 -3.03 -9.56 15.17
CA SER A 311 -4.33 -8.88 15.10
C SER A 311 -5.23 -9.63 14.13
N VAL A 312 -6.29 -10.25 14.67
CA VAL A 312 -7.28 -11.01 13.91
C VAL A 312 -8.59 -10.25 13.89
N PHE A 313 -9.09 -9.98 12.70
CA PHE A 313 -10.37 -9.29 12.51
C PHE A 313 -11.44 -10.26 11.98
N ASP A 314 -12.70 -10.09 12.39
CA ASP A 314 -13.80 -10.89 11.85
C ASP A 314 -14.14 -10.50 10.43
N ASP A 315 -14.06 -9.21 10.10
CA ASP A 315 -14.22 -8.61 8.78
C ASP A 315 -13.37 -7.33 8.66
N VAL A 316 -13.43 -6.66 7.49
CA VAL A 316 -12.79 -5.36 7.29
C VAL A 316 -13.88 -4.32 7.03
N ARG A 317 -13.99 -3.32 7.89
CA ARG A 317 -15.02 -2.28 7.80
C ARG A 317 -14.45 -0.88 7.99
N ASP A 318 -15.18 0.11 7.49
CA ASP A 318 -14.84 1.51 7.75
C ASP A 318 -14.96 1.85 9.24
N THR A 319 -13.88 2.34 9.81
CA THR A 319 -13.80 2.80 11.20
C THR A 319 -13.74 4.32 11.30
N THR A 320 -13.54 5.00 10.15
CA THR A 320 -13.44 6.46 10.08
C THR A 320 -14.79 7.15 10.17
N GLY A 321 -15.88 6.44 9.86
CA GLY A 321 -17.23 6.97 9.74
C GLY A 321 -17.50 7.74 8.44
N LEU A 322 -16.52 7.77 7.53
CA LEU A 322 -16.62 8.42 6.23
C LEU A 322 -17.50 7.64 5.25
N TYR A 323 -17.41 6.31 5.30
CA TYR A 323 -18.10 5.44 4.36
C TYR A 323 -19.11 4.55 5.06
N LYS A 324 -20.31 4.52 4.50
CA LYS A 324 -21.44 3.75 5.02
C LYS A 324 -22.11 2.98 3.89
N ASN A 325 -22.73 1.85 4.24
CA ASN A 325 -23.62 1.14 3.34
C ASN A 325 -25.01 1.83 3.27
N GLU A 326 -25.93 1.28 2.47
CA GLU A 326 -27.27 1.82 2.29
C GLU A 326 -28.10 1.84 3.60
N ASP A 327 -27.80 0.97 4.55
CA ASP A 327 -28.46 0.92 5.87
C ASP A 327 -27.88 1.92 6.87
N GLY A 328 -26.86 2.69 6.47
CA GLY A 328 -26.17 3.66 7.32
C GLY A 328 -25.17 3.04 8.30
N LEU A 329 -24.90 1.74 8.18
CA LEU A 329 -23.85 1.04 8.91
C LEU A 329 -22.47 1.26 8.25
N PRO A 330 -21.35 1.03 8.97
CA PRO A 330 -20.03 1.12 8.38
C PRO A 330 -19.90 0.30 7.09
N TYR A 331 -19.26 0.85 6.07
CA TYR A 331 -18.98 0.13 4.83
C TYR A 331 -18.10 -1.09 5.13
N ILE A 332 -18.42 -2.23 4.52
CA ILE A 332 -17.63 -3.46 4.65
C ILE A 332 -16.81 -3.63 3.40
N TYR A 333 -15.48 -3.61 3.56
CA TYR A 333 -14.52 -3.86 2.50
C TYR A 333 -14.35 -5.36 2.26
N ASN A 334 -13.65 -5.71 1.18
CA ASN A 334 -13.16 -7.08 1.01
C ASN A 334 -12.27 -7.46 2.22
N GLY A 335 -12.49 -8.64 2.77
CA GLY A 335 -11.75 -9.13 3.93
C GLY A 335 -10.24 -9.19 3.72
N HIS A 336 -9.78 -9.25 2.47
CA HIS A 336 -8.36 -9.18 2.12
C HIS A 336 -7.71 -7.84 2.50
N CYS A 337 -8.49 -6.75 2.55
CA CYS A 337 -7.98 -5.40 2.80
C CYS A 337 -7.63 -5.12 4.28
N SER A 338 -7.15 -6.10 5.05
CA SER A 338 -6.84 -5.94 6.48
C SER A 338 -5.73 -4.92 6.76
N TRP A 339 -4.94 -4.50 5.76
CA TRP A 339 -4.00 -3.38 5.87
C TRP A 339 -4.68 -2.06 6.23
N ILE A 340 -5.98 -1.89 5.94
CA ILE A 340 -6.76 -0.70 6.36
C ILE A 340 -6.65 -0.48 7.87
N TYR A 341 -6.73 -1.55 8.66
CA TYR A 341 -6.59 -1.45 10.11
C TYR A 341 -5.16 -1.11 10.55
N TRP A 342 -4.16 -1.64 9.84
CA TRP A 342 -2.77 -1.27 10.09
C TRP A 342 -2.54 0.22 9.82
N ASP A 343 -2.97 0.70 8.66
CA ASP A 343 -2.77 2.08 8.22
C ASP A 343 -3.61 3.10 9.02
N ASN A 344 -4.68 2.63 9.66
CA ASN A 344 -5.46 3.42 10.60
C ASN A 344 -4.94 3.34 12.05
N ASN A 345 -3.85 2.60 12.31
CA ASN A 345 -3.32 2.36 13.64
C ASN A 345 -4.30 1.63 14.58
N GLU A 346 -5.01 0.66 14.04
CA GLU A 346 -6.09 -0.08 14.74
C GLU A 346 -5.74 -1.56 14.98
N CYS A 347 -4.47 -1.93 14.77
CA CYS A 347 -3.98 -3.28 15.09
C CYS A 347 -3.55 -3.36 16.55
N TYR A 348 -4.19 -4.26 17.29
CA TYR A 348 -3.94 -4.49 18.72
C TYR A 348 -3.79 -5.98 19.03
N ASP A 349 -2.97 -6.28 20.03
CA ASP A 349 -2.94 -7.54 20.75
C ASP A 349 -3.13 -7.23 22.26
N GLY A 350 -4.33 -7.47 22.77
CA GLY A 350 -4.76 -6.95 24.07
C GLY A 350 -4.74 -5.42 24.10
N ASN A 351 -3.88 -4.85 24.93
CA ASN A 351 -3.70 -3.39 25.05
C ASN A 351 -2.47 -2.88 24.28
N LEU A 352 -1.69 -3.75 23.67
CA LEU A 352 -0.49 -3.39 22.92
C LEU A 352 -0.89 -2.95 21.52
N ASN A 353 -0.47 -1.77 21.10
CA ASN A 353 -0.69 -1.24 19.77
C ASN A 353 0.48 -1.61 18.85
N ALA A 354 0.19 -2.01 17.62
CA ALA A 354 1.20 -2.52 16.68
C ALA A 354 2.26 -1.47 16.28
N TRP A 355 1.88 -0.20 16.07
CA TRP A 355 2.86 0.84 15.75
C TRP A 355 3.75 1.17 16.95
N GLU A 356 3.17 1.27 18.15
CA GLU A 356 3.95 1.50 19.38
C GLU A 356 4.89 0.33 19.68
N TRP A 357 4.41 -0.89 19.47
CA TRP A 357 5.23 -2.09 19.59
C TRP A 357 6.41 -2.08 18.60
N LEU A 358 6.15 -1.79 17.31
CA LEU A 358 7.17 -1.77 16.27
C LEU A 358 8.30 -0.79 16.62
N GLY A 359 7.94 0.42 17.05
CA GLY A 359 8.90 1.46 17.40
C GLY A 359 9.79 1.14 18.61
N GLN A 360 9.47 0.10 19.40
CA GLN A 360 10.22 -0.36 20.56
C GLN A 360 11.20 -1.50 20.25
N GLN A 361 11.12 -2.09 19.02
CA GLN A 361 11.97 -3.23 18.68
C GLN A 361 13.39 -2.79 18.30
N GLY A 362 14.36 -3.66 18.59
CA GLY A 362 15.76 -3.47 18.25
C GLY A 362 16.53 -4.78 18.41
N ASN A 363 17.59 -4.96 17.60
CA ASN A 363 18.52 -6.09 17.68
C ASN A 363 19.54 -5.93 18.81
#